data_68cede35711e7d691b4e7d587a12a22a
#
_entry.id   68cede35711e7d691b4e7d587a12a22a
#
_cell.length_a   1.000
_cell.length_b   1.000
_cell.length_c   1.000
_cell.angle_alpha   90.00
_cell.angle_beta   90.00
_cell.angle_gamma   90.00
#
_symmetry.space_group_name_H-M   'P 1'
#
loop_
_entity.id
_entity.type
_entity.pdbx_description
1 polymer ?
#
loop_
_entity_poly.entity_id
_entity_poly.type
_entity_poly.pdbx_seq_one_letter_code
_entity_poly.pdbx_strand_id
1 'polypeptide(L)'
;MRALWRRFKNGYLNLNLQTKFTIALISIVVIPACLTAFLFYGRLYSMVVSNTIRQEQDASAKTAPLIERTMDTILATTRNITGQNFFQELFYMPVSDSAEHLATSNHATDYKNAVQRLTTDSIVTDVQIYVDFPDDLKTLDTYPNTKNILAPLSQAKGTYWYGIFQGNRNTQEMFCPSFYLGSREKKNYGDMAYICPLSLYYHSTAYKAYLAVYYSDDKLT
;
A
#
# COMPACT_ATOMS: atom_id res chain seq x y z
N MET A 1 -1.00 -17.16 -55.29
CA MET A 1 -2.31 -17.83 -55.23
C MET A 1 -2.71 -18.57 -56.52
N ARG A 2 -2.63 -18.00 -57.69
CA ARG A 2 -3.04 -18.65 -58.98
C ARG A 2 -2.27 -19.96 -59.32
N ALA A 3 -0.97 -20.06 -59.00
CA ALA A 3 -0.15 -21.25 -59.23
C ALA A 3 -0.49 -22.44 -58.32
N LEU A 4 -0.81 -22.20 -57.05
CA LEU A 4 -1.26 -23.21 -56.13
C LEU A 4 -2.64 -23.77 -56.50
N TRP A 5 -3.53 -22.92 -56.98
CA TRP A 5 -4.87 -23.29 -57.41
C TRP A 5 -4.83 -24.18 -58.67
N ARG A 6 -3.91 -23.90 -59.65
CA ARG A 6 -3.70 -24.74 -60.82
C ARG A 6 -3.16 -26.14 -60.46
N ARG A 7 -2.21 -26.23 -59.51
CA ARG A 7 -1.68 -27.52 -59.04
C ARG A 7 -2.74 -28.34 -58.36
N PHE A 8 -3.58 -27.73 -57.52
CA PHE A 8 -4.70 -28.40 -56.88
C PHE A 8 -5.75 -28.89 -57.85
N LYS A 9 -6.11 -28.09 -58.85
CA LYS A 9 -7.06 -28.46 -59.89
C LYS A 9 -6.55 -29.62 -60.74
N ASN A 10 -5.30 -29.64 -61.16
CA ASN A 10 -4.73 -30.72 -61.92
C ASN A 10 -4.59 -32.02 -61.11
N GLY A 11 -4.23 -31.91 -59.83
CA GLY A 11 -4.20 -33.07 -58.91
C GLY A 11 -5.59 -33.68 -58.71
N TYR A 12 -6.63 -32.88 -58.54
CA TYR A 12 -8.01 -33.32 -58.35
C TYR A 12 -8.59 -33.97 -59.61
N LEU A 13 -8.23 -33.48 -60.82
CA LEU A 13 -8.70 -34.04 -62.09
C LEU A 13 -8.17 -35.46 -62.34
N ASN A 14 -6.99 -35.81 -61.84
CA ASN A 14 -6.34 -37.10 -62.02
C ASN A 14 -6.73 -38.14 -60.96
N LEU A 15 -7.59 -37.82 -59.99
CA LEU A 15 -8.07 -38.77 -58.99
C LEU A 15 -9.18 -39.67 -59.52
N ASN A 16 -9.25 -40.92 -59.00
CA ASN A 16 -10.34 -41.83 -59.29
C ASN A 16 -11.69 -41.27 -58.83
N LEU A 17 -12.76 -41.60 -59.51
CA LEU A 17 -14.10 -41.13 -59.22
C LEU A 17 -14.50 -41.36 -57.76
N GLN A 18 -14.13 -42.49 -57.20
CA GLN A 18 -14.39 -42.84 -55.79
C GLN A 18 -13.69 -41.88 -54.83
N THR A 19 -12.44 -41.50 -55.07
CA THR A 19 -11.68 -40.55 -54.26
C THR A 19 -12.25 -39.13 -54.36
N LYS A 20 -12.74 -38.71 -55.55
CA LYS A 20 -13.42 -37.44 -55.73
C LYS A 20 -14.68 -37.31 -54.89
N PHE A 21 -15.50 -38.38 -54.87
CA PHE A 21 -16.70 -38.42 -54.05
C PHE A 21 -16.37 -38.36 -52.55
N THR A 22 -15.36 -39.08 -52.09
CA THR A 22 -14.94 -39.10 -50.70
C THR A 22 -14.45 -37.72 -50.26
N ILE A 23 -13.64 -37.04 -51.08
CA ILE A 23 -13.17 -35.67 -50.77
C ILE A 23 -14.32 -34.68 -50.74
N ALA A 24 -15.28 -34.77 -51.65
CA ALA A 24 -16.46 -33.91 -51.65
C ALA A 24 -17.29 -34.09 -50.39
N LEU A 25 -17.52 -35.34 -49.97
CA LEU A 25 -18.31 -35.72 -48.82
C LEU A 25 -17.65 -35.22 -47.51
N ILE A 26 -16.33 -35.42 -47.38
CA ILE A 26 -15.53 -34.90 -46.27
C ILE A 26 -15.59 -33.38 -46.22
N SER A 27 -15.45 -32.69 -47.37
CA SER A 27 -15.49 -31.24 -47.43
C SER A 27 -16.82 -30.66 -46.99
N ILE A 28 -17.94 -31.30 -47.34
CA ILE A 28 -19.31 -30.89 -46.96
C ILE A 28 -19.49 -30.97 -45.42
N VAL A 29 -18.82 -31.90 -44.75
CA VAL A 29 -18.94 -32.06 -43.30
C VAL A 29 -17.89 -31.19 -42.56
N VAL A 30 -16.63 -31.22 -42.98
CA VAL A 30 -15.52 -30.55 -42.27
C VAL A 30 -15.57 -29.04 -42.38
N ILE A 31 -15.94 -28.48 -43.54
CA ILE A 31 -15.96 -27.01 -43.70
C ILE A 31 -16.99 -26.37 -42.80
N PRO A 32 -18.28 -26.80 -42.72
CA PRO A 32 -19.23 -26.23 -41.78
C PRO A 32 -18.84 -26.43 -40.32
N ALA A 33 -18.27 -27.61 -39.98
CA ALA A 33 -17.83 -27.92 -38.63
C ALA A 33 -16.68 -26.95 -38.18
N CYS A 34 -15.71 -26.72 -39.05
CA CYS A 34 -14.64 -25.77 -38.79
C CYS A 34 -15.15 -24.31 -38.66
N LEU A 35 -16.11 -23.92 -39.51
CA LEU A 35 -16.72 -22.60 -39.48
C LEU A 35 -17.52 -22.39 -38.18
N THR A 36 -18.33 -23.34 -37.78
CA THR A 36 -19.08 -23.29 -36.53
C THR A 36 -18.16 -23.28 -35.31
N ALA A 37 -17.12 -24.11 -35.28
CA ALA A 37 -16.12 -24.11 -34.22
C ALA A 37 -15.40 -22.77 -34.10
N PHE A 38 -15.01 -22.14 -35.22
CA PHE A 38 -14.36 -20.84 -35.23
C PHE A 38 -15.27 -19.72 -34.70
N LEU A 39 -16.52 -19.70 -35.12
CA LEU A 39 -17.52 -18.71 -34.64
C LEU A 39 -17.83 -18.89 -33.15
N PHE A 40 -17.93 -20.17 -32.72
CA PHE A 40 -18.19 -20.46 -31.32
C PHE A 40 -17.01 -20.09 -30.42
N TYR A 41 -15.79 -20.38 -30.85
CA TYR A 41 -14.57 -20.00 -30.15
C TYR A 41 -14.45 -18.48 -30.02
N GLY A 42 -14.71 -17.74 -31.09
CA GLY A 42 -14.68 -16.27 -31.06
C GLY A 42 -15.70 -15.67 -30.06
N ARG A 43 -16.94 -16.24 -30.02
CA ARG A 43 -17.96 -15.80 -29.07
C ARG A 43 -17.62 -16.16 -27.62
N LEU A 44 -17.12 -17.37 -27.37
CA LEU A 44 -16.69 -17.79 -26.04
C LEU A 44 -15.55 -16.91 -25.52
N TYR A 45 -14.55 -16.67 -26.36
CA TYR A 45 -13.42 -15.84 -25.99
C TYR A 45 -13.88 -14.41 -25.62
N SER A 46 -14.70 -13.79 -26.46
CA SER A 46 -15.20 -12.43 -26.17
C SER A 46 -16.07 -12.39 -24.90
N MET A 47 -16.88 -13.42 -24.64
CA MET A 47 -17.72 -13.51 -23.44
C MET A 47 -16.86 -13.69 -22.18
N VAL A 48 -15.85 -14.55 -22.20
CA VAL A 48 -14.94 -14.74 -21.06
C VAL A 48 -14.18 -13.46 -20.77
N VAL A 49 -13.58 -12.83 -21.77
CA VAL A 49 -12.85 -11.57 -21.59
C VAL A 49 -13.75 -10.47 -21.05
N SER A 50 -14.93 -10.28 -21.62
CA SER A 50 -15.84 -9.24 -21.15
C SER A 50 -16.37 -9.47 -19.73
N ASN A 51 -16.62 -10.72 -19.36
CA ASN A 51 -17.05 -11.06 -18.00
C ASN A 51 -15.90 -10.85 -16.99
N THR A 52 -14.67 -11.23 -17.34
CA THR A 52 -13.50 -10.99 -16.48
C THR A 52 -13.28 -9.50 -16.26
N ILE A 53 -13.31 -8.70 -17.34
CA ILE A 53 -13.16 -7.23 -17.23
C ILE A 53 -14.27 -6.63 -16.36
N ARG A 54 -15.54 -7.06 -16.53
CA ARG A 54 -16.64 -6.57 -15.68
C ARG A 54 -16.45 -6.96 -14.22
N GLN A 55 -16.06 -8.18 -13.93
CA GLN A 55 -15.79 -8.62 -12.56
C GLN A 55 -14.67 -7.82 -11.90
N GLU A 56 -13.59 -7.54 -12.63
CA GLU A 56 -12.50 -6.69 -12.13
C GLU A 56 -12.95 -5.24 -11.93
N GLN A 57 -13.76 -4.68 -12.83
CA GLN A 57 -14.32 -3.35 -12.69
C GLN A 57 -15.28 -3.25 -11.50
N ASP A 58 -16.15 -4.24 -11.30
CA ASP A 58 -17.09 -4.29 -10.18
C ASP A 58 -16.35 -4.47 -8.85
N ALA A 59 -15.30 -5.28 -8.81
CA ALA A 59 -14.43 -5.43 -7.65
C ALA A 59 -13.70 -4.11 -7.32
N SER A 60 -13.13 -3.47 -8.33
CA SER A 60 -12.46 -2.16 -8.17
C SER A 60 -13.43 -1.08 -7.70
N ALA A 61 -14.63 -1.01 -8.28
CA ALA A 61 -15.66 -0.04 -7.90
C ALA A 61 -16.14 -0.23 -6.45
N LYS A 62 -16.14 -1.45 -5.93
CA LYS A 62 -16.48 -1.73 -4.53
C LYS A 62 -15.34 -1.45 -3.56
N THR A 63 -14.10 -1.69 -3.97
CA THR A 63 -12.93 -1.50 -3.10
C THR A 63 -12.44 -0.05 -3.04
N ALA A 64 -12.61 0.73 -4.11
CA ALA A 64 -12.19 2.12 -4.14
C ALA A 64 -12.79 2.97 -2.99
N PRO A 65 -14.11 2.96 -2.71
CA PRO A 65 -14.67 3.72 -1.60
C PRO A 65 -14.21 3.23 -0.23
N LEU A 66 -13.89 1.93 -0.08
CA LEU A 66 -13.33 1.39 1.17
C LEU A 66 -11.91 1.93 1.40
N ILE A 67 -11.08 1.94 0.36
CA ILE A 67 -9.74 2.50 0.42
C ILE A 67 -9.79 3.99 0.75
N GLU A 68 -10.65 4.76 0.07
CA GLU A 68 -10.83 6.19 0.31
C GLU A 68 -11.25 6.46 1.77
N ARG A 69 -12.26 5.76 2.27
CA ARG A 69 -12.69 5.88 3.66
C ARG A 69 -11.60 5.49 4.67
N THR A 70 -10.81 4.47 4.37
CA THR A 70 -9.68 4.06 5.21
C THR A 70 -8.61 5.15 5.23
N MET A 71 -8.27 5.73 4.07
CA MET A 71 -7.32 6.84 3.98
C MET A 71 -7.80 8.06 4.74
N ASP A 72 -9.07 8.43 4.63
CA ASP A 72 -9.65 9.53 5.39
C ASP A 72 -9.56 9.29 6.90
N THR A 73 -9.80 8.07 7.34
CA THR A 73 -9.67 7.68 8.75
C THR A 73 -8.21 7.78 9.22
N ILE A 74 -7.26 7.34 8.40
CA ILE A 74 -5.82 7.44 8.67
C ILE A 74 -5.40 8.92 8.80
N LEU A 75 -5.81 9.75 7.86
CA LEU A 75 -5.52 11.19 7.88
C LEU A 75 -6.13 11.89 9.10
N ALA A 76 -7.39 11.60 9.40
CA ALA A 76 -8.08 12.15 10.57
C ALA A 76 -7.38 11.73 11.87
N THR A 77 -6.99 10.45 11.98
CA THR A 77 -6.24 9.91 13.12
C THR A 77 -4.89 10.61 13.29
N THR A 78 -4.14 10.75 12.21
CA THR A 78 -2.83 11.43 12.22
C THR A 78 -2.97 12.89 12.66
N ARG A 79 -3.97 13.62 12.13
CA ARG A 79 -4.27 15.00 12.54
C ARG A 79 -4.66 15.08 14.01
N ASN A 80 -5.44 14.13 14.51
CA ASN A 80 -5.81 14.09 15.92
C ASN A 80 -4.57 13.88 16.81
N ILE A 81 -3.68 12.97 16.44
CA ILE A 81 -2.43 12.73 17.16
C ILE A 81 -1.56 13.99 17.16
N THR A 82 -1.31 14.59 15.99
CA THR A 82 -0.47 15.79 15.88
C THR A 82 -1.07 17.05 16.51
N GLY A 83 -2.40 17.07 16.67
CA GLY A 83 -3.12 18.15 17.36
C GLY A 83 -3.08 18.07 18.89
N GLN A 84 -2.51 17.03 19.50
CA GLN A 84 -2.41 16.92 20.95
C GLN A 84 -1.45 17.98 21.53
N ASN A 85 -1.76 18.49 22.71
CA ASN A 85 -0.94 19.49 23.39
C ASN A 85 0.49 19.00 23.65
N PHE A 86 0.68 17.69 23.86
CA PHE A 86 1.99 17.08 23.99
C PHE A 86 2.90 17.39 22.78
N PHE A 87 2.37 17.34 21.55
CA PHE A 87 3.14 17.68 20.36
C PHE A 87 3.53 19.15 20.37
N GLN A 88 2.63 20.05 20.77
CA GLN A 88 2.95 21.48 20.85
C GLN A 88 4.04 21.75 21.87
N GLU A 89 3.99 21.10 23.03
CA GLU A 89 5.06 21.18 24.03
C GLU A 89 6.38 20.63 23.50
N LEU A 90 6.35 19.48 22.85
CA LEU A 90 7.54 18.86 22.28
C LEU A 90 8.13 19.69 21.12
N PHE A 91 7.27 20.31 20.29
CA PHE A 91 7.70 21.14 19.17
C PHE A 91 8.29 22.50 19.60
N TYR A 92 7.82 23.07 20.69
CA TYR A 92 8.16 24.42 21.13
C TYR A 92 8.72 24.44 22.55
N MET A 93 9.44 23.38 22.94
CA MET A 93 10.01 23.29 24.27
C MET A 93 10.93 24.50 24.54
N PRO A 94 10.61 25.35 25.51
CA PRO A 94 11.45 26.48 25.85
C PRO A 94 12.81 26.05 26.40
N VAL A 95 13.82 26.89 26.28
CA VAL A 95 15.19 26.62 26.76
C VAL A 95 15.23 26.28 28.26
N SER A 96 14.24 26.78 29.00
CA SER A 96 14.13 26.58 30.46
C SER A 96 13.56 25.23 30.85
N ASP A 97 12.89 24.51 29.91
CA ASP A 97 12.22 23.25 30.25
C ASP A 97 13.16 22.07 30.11
N SER A 98 13.03 21.14 31.06
CA SER A 98 13.80 19.90 31.06
C SER A 98 12.97 18.74 30.47
N ALA A 99 13.68 17.70 30.02
CA ALA A 99 13.04 16.43 29.62
C ALA A 99 12.17 15.84 30.74
N GLU A 100 12.54 16.06 32.00
CA GLU A 100 11.77 15.62 33.17
C GLU A 100 10.41 16.34 33.26
N HIS A 101 10.38 17.65 33.03
CA HIS A 101 9.13 18.43 33.03
C HIS A 101 8.17 17.93 31.95
N LEU A 102 8.66 17.71 30.73
CA LEU A 102 7.86 17.15 29.65
C LEU A 102 7.33 15.75 29.98
N ALA A 103 8.18 14.88 30.53
CA ALA A 103 7.84 13.49 30.87
C ALA A 103 6.82 13.37 32.01
N THR A 104 6.81 14.32 32.93
CA THR A 104 5.90 14.34 34.09
C THR A 104 4.65 15.18 33.85
N SER A 105 4.57 15.89 32.73
CA SER A 105 3.42 16.72 32.39
C SER A 105 2.14 15.88 32.21
N ASN A 106 1.00 16.50 32.52
CA ASN A 106 -0.31 15.88 32.25
C ASN A 106 -0.50 15.63 30.75
N HIS A 107 0.07 16.44 29.89
CA HIS A 107 -0.03 16.31 28.44
C HIS A 107 0.68 15.05 27.93
N ALA A 108 1.79 14.62 28.53
CA ALA A 108 2.43 13.34 28.19
C ALA A 108 1.52 12.16 28.57
N THR A 109 0.86 12.24 29.71
CA THR A 109 -0.11 11.24 30.14
C THR A 109 -1.33 11.20 29.23
N ASP A 110 -1.87 12.37 28.86
CA ASP A 110 -3.02 12.49 27.96
C ASP A 110 -2.69 11.94 26.56
N TYR A 111 -1.50 12.24 26.05
CA TYR A 111 -1.02 11.70 24.79
C TYR A 111 -0.94 10.17 24.81
N LYS A 112 -0.33 9.61 25.85
CA LYS A 112 -0.23 8.16 26.04
C LYS A 112 -1.61 7.50 26.08
N ASN A 113 -2.54 8.09 26.82
CA ASN A 113 -3.90 7.59 26.90
C ASN A 113 -4.63 7.68 25.55
N ALA A 114 -4.41 8.77 24.81
CA ALA A 114 -4.98 8.92 23.47
C ALA A 114 -4.46 7.87 22.50
N VAL A 115 -3.13 7.64 22.47
CA VAL A 115 -2.52 6.58 21.65
C VAL A 115 -3.04 5.20 22.07
N GLN A 116 -3.13 4.92 23.37
CA GLN A 116 -3.64 3.65 23.85
C GLN A 116 -5.10 3.40 23.44
N ARG A 117 -5.96 4.41 23.49
CA ARG A 117 -7.34 4.30 22.99
C ARG A 117 -7.35 4.02 21.48
N LEU A 118 -6.55 4.73 20.70
CA LEU A 118 -6.46 4.51 19.27
C LEU A 118 -6.00 3.09 18.92
N THR A 119 -5.02 2.55 19.65
CA THR A 119 -4.54 1.18 19.41
C THR A 119 -5.55 0.11 19.83
N THR A 120 -6.43 0.43 20.78
CA THR A 120 -7.46 -0.50 21.27
C THR A 120 -8.73 -0.46 20.40
N ASP A 121 -9.19 0.74 20.06
CA ASP A 121 -10.53 0.95 19.49
C ASP A 121 -10.53 1.18 17.98
N SER A 122 -9.37 1.23 17.34
CA SER A 122 -9.26 1.50 15.91
C SER A 122 -8.34 0.53 15.15
N ILE A 123 -8.17 0.78 13.86
CA ILE A 123 -7.24 0.05 12.97
C ILE A 123 -5.77 0.30 13.29
N VAL A 124 -5.45 1.30 14.12
CA VAL A 124 -4.08 1.63 14.52
C VAL A 124 -3.52 0.55 15.41
N THR A 125 -2.30 0.13 15.15
CA THR A 125 -1.57 -0.84 15.96
C THR A 125 -0.54 -0.19 16.85
N ASP A 126 0.13 0.85 16.37
CA ASP A 126 1.14 1.58 17.13
C ASP A 126 1.37 2.98 16.54
N VAL A 127 1.99 3.86 17.34
CA VAL A 127 2.38 5.21 16.94
C VAL A 127 3.79 5.48 17.44
N GLN A 128 4.70 5.81 16.53
CA GLN A 128 6.11 6.06 16.84
C GLN A 128 6.55 7.44 16.31
N ILE A 129 7.38 8.13 17.08
CA ILE A 129 8.04 9.37 16.66
C ILE A 129 9.54 9.08 16.53
N TYR A 130 10.04 9.06 15.31
CA TYR A 130 11.47 8.88 15.04
C TYR A 130 12.18 10.23 15.03
N VAL A 131 13.18 10.39 15.88
CA VAL A 131 13.93 11.65 15.98
C VAL A 131 15.36 11.44 16.48
N ASP A 132 16.29 12.27 16.00
CA ASP A 132 17.66 12.33 16.53
C ASP A 132 17.73 13.43 17.59
N PHE A 133 17.28 13.14 18.78
CA PHE A 133 17.42 14.05 19.90
C PHE A 133 18.84 14.14 20.44
N PRO A 134 19.24 15.29 21.01
CA PRO A 134 20.40 15.38 21.86
C PRO A 134 20.32 14.45 23.07
N ASP A 135 21.45 14.16 23.70
CA ASP A 135 21.56 13.11 24.72
C ASP A 135 20.68 13.37 25.96
N ASP A 136 20.47 14.62 26.32
CA ASP A 136 19.57 15.02 27.42
C ASP A 136 18.10 14.63 27.20
N LEU A 137 17.60 14.65 25.96
CA LEU A 137 16.24 14.18 25.66
C LEU A 137 16.11 12.65 25.53
N LYS A 138 17.21 11.93 25.37
CA LYS A 138 17.17 10.45 25.39
C LYS A 138 16.69 9.90 26.73
N THR A 139 16.79 10.67 27.80
CA THR A 139 16.25 10.31 29.13
C THR A 139 14.74 10.18 29.14
N LEU A 140 14.00 10.74 28.17
CA LEU A 140 12.55 10.62 28.07
C LEU A 140 12.10 9.14 28.01
N ASP A 141 12.90 8.24 27.44
CA ASP A 141 12.58 6.80 27.41
C ASP A 141 12.65 6.12 28.79
N THR A 142 13.22 6.79 29.79
CA THR A 142 13.28 6.26 31.16
C THR A 142 11.99 6.50 31.96
N TYR A 143 11.16 7.45 31.53
CA TYR A 143 9.94 7.80 32.23
C TYR A 143 8.75 6.99 31.74
N PRO A 144 7.87 6.48 32.64
CA PRO A 144 6.75 5.60 32.27
C PRO A 144 5.77 6.21 31.27
N ASN A 145 5.58 7.53 31.31
CA ASN A 145 4.60 8.22 30.47
C ASN A 145 5.10 8.49 29.05
N THR A 146 6.42 8.57 28.85
CA THR A 146 7.05 8.87 27.55
C THR A 146 7.80 7.66 26.97
N LYS A 147 7.87 6.58 27.72
CA LYS A 147 8.52 5.35 27.27
C LYS A 147 7.85 4.81 26.00
N ASN A 148 8.68 4.47 25.04
CA ASN A 148 8.29 3.95 23.71
C ASN A 148 7.51 4.94 22.81
N ILE A 149 7.37 6.21 23.19
CA ILE A 149 6.79 7.23 22.30
C ILE A 149 7.82 7.71 21.28
N LEU A 150 9.06 7.90 21.74
CA LEU A 150 10.17 8.40 20.95
C LEU A 150 11.12 7.27 20.60
N ALA A 151 11.45 7.15 19.33
CA ALA A 151 12.41 6.19 18.82
C ALA A 151 13.61 6.93 18.19
N PRO A 152 14.85 6.45 18.39
CA PRO A 152 15.99 7.04 17.72
C PRO A 152 15.86 6.93 16.20
N LEU A 153 16.13 8.03 15.49
CA LEU A 153 16.05 8.06 14.02
C LEU A 153 16.99 7.03 13.37
N SER A 154 18.03 6.62 14.07
CA SER A 154 18.93 5.54 13.63
C SER A 154 18.20 4.21 13.36
N GLN A 155 17.08 3.95 14.02
CA GLN A 155 16.27 2.76 13.78
C GLN A 155 15.52 2.80 12.44
N ALA A 156 15.23 3.98 11.93
CA ALA A 156 14.58 4.19 10.64
C ALA A 156 15.59 4.24 9.46
N LYS A 157 16.86 4.53 9.71
CA LYS A 157 17.90 4.73 8.66
C LYS A 157 18.06 3.56 7.69
N GLY A 158 17.67 2.35 8.07
CA GLY A 158 17.73 1.16 7.21
C GLY A 158 16.45 0.85 6.46
N THR A 159 15.40 1.64 6.62
CA THR A 159 14.11 1.40 5.97
C THR A 159 14.04 2.03 4.59
N TYR A 160 13.22 1.45 3.70
CA TYR A 160 13.05 1.98 2.35
C TYR A 160 12.36 3.34 2.35
N TRP A 161 11.34 3.51 3.19
CA TRP A 161 10.62 4.77 3.32
C TRP A 161 11.54 5.93 3.75
N TYR A 162 12.49 5.68 4.66
CA TYR A 162 13.44 6.70 5.07
C TYR A 162 14.32 7.17 3.90
N GLY A 163 14.73 6.23 3.04
CA GLY A 163 15.48 6.55 1.81
C GLY A 163 14.69 7.47 0.87
N ILE A 164 13.38 7.26 0.73
CA ILE A 164 12.51 8.13 -0.09
C ILE A 164 12.48 9.56 0.45
N PHE A 165 12.27 9.74 1.76
CA PHE A 165 12.27 11.07 2.38
C PHE A 165 13.62 11.77 2.32
N GLN A 166 14.72 11.04 2.29
CA GLN A 166 16.06 11.61 2.10
C GLN A 166 16.33 12.00 0.65
N GLY A 167 15.86 11.20 -0.30
CA GLY A 167 16.04 11.43 -1.74
C GLY A 167 15.10 12.50 -2.31
N ASN A 168 13.91 12.65 -1.76
CA ASN A 168 12.91 13.62 -2.22
C ASN A 168 12.47 14.56 -1.11
N ARG A 169 13.04 15.77 -1.10
CA ARG A 169 12.75 16.80 -0.08
C ARG A 169 11.32 17.34 -0.13
N ASN A 170 10.58 17.10 -1.20
CA ASN A 170 9.21 17.57 -1.38
C ASN A 170 8.16 16.56 -0.90
N THR A 171 8.57 15.37 -0.44
CA THR A 171 7.63 14.39 0.12
C THR A 171 7.12 14.93 1.45
N GLN A 172 5.83 15.25 1.50
CA GLN A 172 5.19 15.77 2.72
C GLN A 172 4.70 14.66 3.62
N GLU A 173 4.15 13.60 3.04
CA GLU A 173 3.57 12.46 3.75
C GLU A 173 3.50 11.26 2.81
N MET A 174 3.50 10.06 3.36
CA MET A 174 3.50 8.84 2.56
C MET A 174 2.80 7.69 3.28
N PHE A 175 1.90 7.01 2.55
CA PHE A 175 1.43 5.69 2.95
C PHE A 175 2.47 4.63 2.55
N CYS A 176 2.89 3.83 3.51
CA CYS A 176 3.94 2.82 3.36
C CYS A 176 3.34 1.43 3.48
N PRO A 177 3.18 0.70 2.36
CA PRO A 177 2.86 -0.71 2.40
C PRO A 177 4.00 -1.54 3.01
N SER A 178 3.71 -2.78 3.36
CA SER A 178 4.60 -3.69 4.09
C SER A 178 6.03 -3.77 3.53
N PHE A 179 6.20 -3.71 2.21
CA PHE A 179 7.53 -3.82 1.59
C PHE A 179 8.43 -2.58 1.76
N TYR A 180 7.86 -1.43 2.19
CA TYR A 180 8.64 -0.23 2.53
C TYR A 180 9.12 -0.22 3.98
N LEU A 181 8.51 -1.06 4.83
CA LEU A 181 8.82 -1.14 6.24
C LEU A 181 10.01 -2.09 6.51
N GLY A 182 10.78 -1.77 7.54
CA GLY A 182 11.83 -2.65 8.03
C GLY A 182 11.28 -3.89 8.74
N SER A 183 12.08 -4.96 8.83
CA SER A 183 11.66 -6.21 9.49
C SER A 183 11.29 -5.99 10.97
N ARG A 184 11.95 -5.05 11.64
CA ARG A 184 11.65 -4.70 13.03
C ARG A 184 10.29 -4.01 13.15
N GLU A 185 9.99 -3.08 12.26
CA GLU A 185 8.71 -2.35 12.24
C GLU A 185 7.56 -3.32 12.02
N LYS A 186 7.66 -4.18 11.01
CA LYS A 186 6.65 -5.21 10.73
C LYS A 186 6.40 -6.15 11.90
N LYS A 187 7.47 -6.57 12.57
CA LYS A 187 7.34 -7.49 13.69
C LYS A 187 6.70 -6.86 14.93
N ASN A 188 7.00 -5.58 15.19
CA ASN A 188 6.68 -4.96 16.48
C ASN A 188 5.49 -4.00 16.39
N TYR A 189 5.25 -3.37 15.23
CA TYR A 189 4.33 -2.25 15.15
C TYR A 189 3.16 -2.50 14.19
N GLY A 190 3.39 -3.06 13.01
CA GLY A 190 2.32 -3.34 12.04
C GLY A 190 2.84 -3.56 10.63
N ASP A 191 1.94 -3.96 9.75
CA ASP A 191 2.28 -4.35 8.37
C ASP A 191 2.26 -3.18 7.39
N MET A 192 1.63 -2.09 7.77
CA MET A 192 1.53 -0.86 6.99
C MET A 192 1.75 0.34 7.90
N ALA A 193 2.17 1.47 7.35
CA ALA A 193 2.33 2.70 8.09
C ALA A 193 1.94 3.93 7.25
N TYR A 194 1.46 4.95 7.94
CA TYR A 194 1.38 6.30 7.40
C TYR A 194 2.44 7.15 8.06
N ILE A 195 3.32 7.75 7.26
CA ILE A 195 4.49 8.46 7.75
C ILE A 195 4.46 9.90 7.28
N CYS A 196 4.58 10.82 8.21
CA CYS A 196 4.70 12.24 7.92
C CYS A 196 5.94 12.84 8.59
N PRO A 197 6.68 13.69 7.87
CA PRO A 197 7.81 14.41 8.45
C PRO A 197 7.32 15.49 9.39
N LEU A 198 8.04 15.66 10.48
CA LEU A 198 7.82 16.69 11.49
C LEU A 198 9.08 17.50 11.67
N SER A 199 8.94 18.74 12.11
CA SER A 199 10.05 19.58 12.56
C SER A 199 9.87 19.82 14.05
N LEU A 200 10.75 19.23 14.86
CA LEU A 200 10.77 19.43 16.30
C LEU A 200 11.81 20.52 16.65
N TYR A 201 11.41 21.46 17.49
CA TYR A 201 12.30 22.52 17.95
C TYR A 201 12.65 22.26 19.42
N TYR A 202 13.94 22.08 19.67
CA TYR A 202 14.45 21.95 21.02
C TYR A 202 15.59 22.93 21.22
N HIS A 203 15.49 23.77 22.24
CA HIS A 203 16.44 24.87 22.50
C HIS A 203 16.77 25.70 21.25
N SER A 204 15.73 26.10 20.50
CA SER A 204 15.84 26.86 19.23
C SER A 204 16.54 26.13 18.08
N THR A 205 16.85 24.85 18.21
CA THR A 205 17.40 24.01 17.16
C THR A 205 16.32 23.13 16.55
N ALA A 206 16.21 23.14 15.21
CA ALA A 206 15.27 22.29 14.50
C ALA A 206 15.85 20.89 14.31
N TYR A 207 15.13 19.88 14.77
CA TYR A 207 15.44 18.46 14.58
C TYR A 207 14.46 17.85 13.60
N LYS A 208 14.99 17.07 12.65
CA LYS A 208 14.17 16.26 11.75
C LYS A 208 13.54 15.12 12.54
N ALA A 209 12.23 15.01 12.42
CA ALA A 209 11.50 13.89 13.01
C ALA A 209 10.50 13.33 12.01
N TYR A 210 10.01 12.12 12.26
CA TYR A 210 8.98 11.46 11.48
C TYR A 210 7.97 10.84 12.43
N LEU A 211 6.70 11.20 12.26
CA LEU A 211 5.60 10.48 12.89
C LEU A 211 5.23 9.30 12.00
N ALA A 212 5.24 8.10 12.55
CA ALA A 212 4.78 6.89 11.91
C ALA A 212 3.58 6.33 12.67
N VAL A 213 2.44 6.23 12.01
CA VAL A 213 1.22 5.60 12.51
C VAL A 213 1.09 4.25 11.84
N TYR A 214 1.14 3.17 12.59
CA TYR A 214 1.16 1.81 12.08
C TYR A 214 -0.23 1.18 12.09
N TYR A 215 -0.46 0.29 11.13
CA TYR A 215 -1.71 -0.42 10.90
C TYR A 215 -1.43 -1.90 10.65
N SER A 216 -2.39 -2.76 11.00
CA SER A 216 -2.35 -4.17 10.65
C SER A 216 -3.39 -4.47 9.59
N ASP A 217 -3.02 -5.32 8.63
CA ASP A 217 -3.93 -5.83 7.60
C ASP A 217 -5.11 -6.59 8.23
N ASP A 218 -4.86 -7.33 9.29
CA ASP A 218 -5.89 -8.08 10.04
C ASP A 218 -6.99 -7.18 10.65
N LYS A 219 -6.70 -5.90 10.88
CA LYS A 219 -7.67 -4.93 11.42
C LYS A 219 -8.41 -4.15 10.33
N LEU A 220 -8.00 -4.27 9.07
CA LEU A 220 -8.61 -3.60 7.92
C LEU A 220 -9.70 -4.45 7.23
N THR A 221 -9.71 -5.76 7.49
CA THR A 221 -10.69 -6.73 6.98
C THR A 221 -11.82 -6.94 7.95
#